data_4b24054c5be52765cefec5a392672b66
#
_entry.id   4b24054c5be52765cefec5a392672b66
#
_cell.length_a   1.000
_cell.length_b   1.000
_cell.length_c   1.000
_cell.angle_alpha   90.00
_cell.angle_beta   90.00
_cell.angle_gamma   90.00
#
_symmetry.space_group_name_H-M   'P 1'
#
loop_
_entity.id
_entity.type
_entity.pdbx_description
1 polymer ?
#
loop_
_entity_poly.entity_id
_entity_poly.type
_entity_poly.pdbx_seq_one_letter_code
_entity_poly.pdbx_strand_id
1 'polypeptide(L)'
;MNFSLSGMKIIQWNCNMAFRKKNEKIIALNPDIIVVCECENKEKLKLGSLTPTPNDFVWYGDNEHKGIGIFSYSDYKFELIKEFNNEFRYVIPLKVSNQNEDFYLFAIWAMDNKENNYARYIAQVWLAINHYAELLDEPIILVGDFNSNQIWDKEKRIANHSSVVKLLSEKKIESLYHKINSENHGEETQPTFYLHRNKVKPYHIDYCFVSEEFWSKDFSVKIGNFEEWIKLSDHLPIEIEFK
;
A
#
# COMPACT_ATOMS: atom_id res chain seq x y z
N MET A 1 -11.63 -22.87 5.57
CA MET A 1 -10.18 -23.12 5.45
C MET A 1 -9.51 -22.54 6.69
N ASN A 2 -8.58 -23.26 7.31
CA ASN A 2 -7.85 -22.70 8.45
C ASN A 2 -6.78 -21.76 7.89
N PHE A 3 -7.01 -20.45 7.96
CA PHE A 3 -6.06 -19.43 7.62
C PHE A 3 -4.95 -19.41 8.70
N SER A 4 -3.78 -19.93 8.37
CA SER A 4 -2.63 -19.98 9.27
C SER A 4 -1.53 -19.07 8.75
N LEU A 5 -1.54 -17.80 9.17
CA LEU A 5 -0.39 -16.92 8.95
C LEU A 5 0.82 -17.46 9.74
N SER A 6 1.85 -17.81 9.05
CA SER A 6 3.17 -18.08 9.65
C SER A 6 4.09 -16.91 9.31
N GLY A 7 4.12 -15.90 10.19
CA GLY A 7 5.13 -14.86 10.16
C GLY A 7 5.34 -14.16 8.79
N MET A 8 4.37 -13.32 8.32
CA MET A 8 4.49 -12.57 7.07
C MET A 8 4.92 -11.13 7.34
N LYS A 9 5.91 -10.65 6.58
CA LYS A 9 6.36 -9.25 6.62
C LYS A 9 6.07 -8.54 5.30
N ILE A 10 5.23 -7.51 5.38
CA ILE A 10 4.94 -6.63 4.24
C ILE A 10 5.59 -5.27 4.48
N ILE A 11 6.21 -4.71 3.45
CA ILE A 11 6.72 -3.35 3.48
C ILE A 11 6.08 -2.53 2.36
N GLN A 12 5.54 -1.38 2.72
CA GLN A 12 5.06 -0.39 1.77
C GLN A 12 6.00 0.81 1.73
N TRP A 13 6.27 1.34 0.54
CA TRP A 13 7.05 2.56 0.38
C TRP A 13 6.77 3.28 -0.94
N ASN A 14 6.41 4.56 -0.88
CA ASN A 14 6.54 5.42 -2.04
C ASN A 14 8.01 5.84 -2.13
N CYS A 15 8.72 5.33 -3.13
CA CYS A 15 10.17 5.51 -3.24
C CYS A 15 10.58 6.86 -3.86
N ASN A 16 9.64 7.70 -4.29
CA ASN A 16 9.93 8.94 -5.01
C ASN A 16 10.87 8.70 -6.20
N MET A 17 10.49 7.78 -7.08
CA MET A 17 11.20 7.36 -8.30
C MET A 17 12.60 6.72 -8.07
N ALA A 18 13.17 6.20 -9.14
CA ALA A 18 14.51 5.61 -9.17
C ALA A 18 14.76 4.52 -8.10
N PHE A 19 13.78 3.62 -7.90
CA PHE A 19 13.87 2.49 -6.97
C PHE A 19 15.14 1.66 -7.17
N ARG A 20 15.58 1.45 -8.42
CA ARG A 20 16.82 0.73 -8.76
C ARG A 20 18.09 1.26 -8.04
N LYS A 21 18.06 2.50 -7.54
CA LYS A 21 19.19 3.11 -6.81
C LYS A 21 19.04 3.06 -5.29
N LYS A 22 17.91 2.53 -4.79
CA LYS A 22 17.51 2.63 -3.39
C LYS A 22 17.04 1.29 -2.81
N ASN A 23 16.83 0.27 -3.67
CA ASN A 23 16.24 -1.00 -3.32
C ASN A 23 16.99 -1.75 -2.21
N GLU A 24 18.31 -1.68 -2.18
CA GLU A 24 19.12 -2.38 -1.18
C GLU A 24 18.70 -2.06 0.25
N LYS A 25 18.37 -0.79 0.53
CA LYS A 25 18.00 -0.37 1.88
C LYS A 25 16.66 -0.96 2.33
N ILE A 26 15.67 -1.05 1.43
CA ILE A 26 14.35 -1.62 1.77
C ILE A 26 14.41 -3.15 1.81
N ILE A 27 15.18 -3.78 0.92
CA ILE A 27 15.36 -5.23 0.87
C ILE A 27 16.12 -5.72 2.12
N ALA A 28 17.06 -4.93 2.65
CA ALA A 28 17.79 -5.25 3.89
C ALA A 28 16.89 -5.38 5.14
N LEU A 29 15.63 -4.93 5.06
CA LEU A 29 14.63 -5.14 6.12
C LEU A 29 14.01 -6.55 6.10
N ASN A 30 14.43 -7.41 5.17
CA ASN A 30 13.98 -8.81 4.99
C ASN A 30 12.45 -8.93 4.86
N PRO A 31 11.83 -8.29 3.86
CA PRO A 31 10.41 -8.43 3.60
C PRO A 31 10.07 -9.75 2.91
N ASP A 32 8.86 -10.26 3.11
CA ASP A 32 8.25 -11.29 2.27
C ASP A 32 7.62 -10.64 1.02
N ILE A 33 6.93 -9.53 1.23
CA ILE A 33 6.27 -8.76 0.15
C ILE A 33 6.66 -7.28 0.28
N ILE A 34 6.99 -6.65 -0.86
CA ILE A 34 7.15 -5.18 -0.91
C ILE A 34 6.14 -4.59 -1.90
N VAL A 35 5.45 -3.52 -1.50
CA VAL A 35 4.64 -2.68 -2.38
C VAL A 35 5.34 -1.33 -2.53
N VAL A 36 5.79 -1.01 -3.75
CA VAL A 36 6.57 0.19 -4.04
C VAL A 36 5.81 1.10 -5.00
N CYS A 37 5.37 2.26 -4.51
CA CYS A 37 4.84 3.32 -5.35
C CYS A 37 5.97 4.12 -5.98
N GLU A 38 5.71 4.68 -7.18
CA GLU A 38 6.70 5.41 -8.01
C GLU A 38 7.87 4.55 -8.48
N CYS A 39 7.65 3.25 -8.62
CA CYS A 39 8.64 2.28 -9.07
C CYS A 39 8.74 2.23 -10.60
N GLU A 40 9.95 2.04 -11.12
CA GLU A 40 10.19 1.79 -12.54
C GLU A 40 9.66 0.41 -12.96
N ASN A 41 9.40 0.26 -14.28
CA ASN A 41 9.06 -1.04 -14.86
C ASN A 41 10.23 -2.04 -14.79
N LYS A 42 9.94 -3.31 -15.15
CA LYS A 42 10.87 -4.43 -15.10
C LYS A 42 12.18 -4.16 -15.83
N GLU A 43 12.10 -3.58 -17.03
CA GLU A 43 13.25 -3.36 -17.92
C GLU A 43 14.16 -2.26 -17.35
N LYS A 44 13.57 -1.16 -16.94
CA LYS A 44 14.34 -0.02 -16.41
C LYS A 44 14.88 -0.30 -15.02
N LEU A 45 14.15 -1.02 -14.20
CA LEU A 45 14.57 -1.48 -12.87
C LEU A 45 15.74 -2.47 -12.97
N LYS A 46 15.89 -3.16 -14.12
CA LYS A 46 16.84 -4.29 -14.31
C LYS A 46 16.57 -5.36 -13.25
N LEU A 47 15.34 -5.85 -13.17
CA LEU A 47 14.81 -6.71 -12.11
C LEU A 47 15.77 -7.86 -11.75
N GLY A 48 16.37 -8.52 -12.75
CA GLY A 48 17.32 -9.63 -12.53
C GLY A 48 18.65 -9.23 -11.88
N SER A 49 18.92 -7.92 -11.70
CA SER A 49 20.12 -7.41 -11.00
C SER A 49 19.86 -7.04 -9.54
N LEU A 50 18.61 -7.15 -9.06
CA LEU A 50 18.30 -6.96 -7.65
C LEU A 50 18.91 -8.11 -6.81
N THR A 51 19.40 -7.80 -5.63
CA THR A 51 20.01 -8.78 -4.73
C THR A 51 19.37 -8.71 -3.35
N PRO A 52 18.62 -9.77 -2.95
CA PRO A 52 18.23 -10.93 -3.75
C PRO A 52 17.28 -10.56 -4.90
N THR A 53 17.24 -11.41 -5.94
CA THR A 53 16.22 -11.31 -6.99
C THR A 53 14.86 -11.73 -6.44
N PRO A 54 13.78 -10.99 -6.68
CA PRO A 54 12.45 -11.39 -6.21
C PRO A 54 11.99 -12.69 -6.88
N ASN A 55 11.26 -13.52 -6.14
CA ASN A 55 10.70 -14.80 -6.59
C ASN A 55 9.45 -14.62 -7.45
N ASP A 56 8.78 -13.47 -7.29
CA ASP A 56 7.67 -13.04 -8.13
C ASP A 56 7.58 -11.51 -8.19
N PHE A 57 6.98 -10.98 -9.26
CA PHE A 57 6.92 -9.54 -9.49
C PHE A 57 5.75 -9.18 -10.40
N VAL A 58 4.97 -8.20 -9.96
CA VAL A 58 3.95 -7.53 -10.76
C VAL A 58 4.26 -6.03 -10.79
N TRP A 59 4.07 -5.43 -11.93
CA TRP A 59 4.19 -3.99 -12.11
C TRP A 59 3.05 -3.45 -12.96
N TYR A 60 2.56 -2.29 -12.58
CA TYR A 60 1.54 -1.57 -13.34
C TYR A 60 1.85 -0.07 -13.37
N GLY A 61 1.74 0.51 -14.56
CA GLY A 61 1.96 1.95 -14.77
C GLY A 61 1.88 2.33 -16.24
N ASP A 62 1.64 3.62 -16.50
CA ASP A 62 1.56 4.16 -17.86
C ASP A 62 2.91 4.61 -18.42
N ASN A 63 3.92 4.70 -17.55
CA ASN A 63 5.22 5.25 -17.88
C ASN A 63 6.32 4.39 -17.27
N GLU A 64 7.28 3.93 -18.09
CA GLU A 64 8.37 3.04 -17.66
C GLU A 64 9.17 3.51 -16.45
N HIS A 65 9.14 4.82 -16.16
CA HIS A 65 9.87 5.41 -15.04
C HIS A 65 9.10 5.39 -13.72
N LYS A 66 7.77 5.18 -13.79
CA LYS A 66 6.89 5.48 -12.66
C LYS A 66 5.60 4.67 -12.72
N GLY A 67 5.44 3.79 -11.79
CA GLY A 67 4.28 2.93 -11.60
C GLY A 67 4.23 2.39 -10.19
N ILE A 68 3.50 1.30 -9.99
CA ILE A 68 3.48 0.54 -8.75
C ILE A 68 4.09 -0.83 -9.00
N GLY A 69 5.08 -1.20 -8.21
CA GLY A 69 5.76 -2.50 -8.24
C GLY A 69 5.44 -3.31 -6.99
N ILE A 70 5.09 -4.57 -7.16
CA ILE A 70 4.82 -5.51 -6.08
C ILE A 70 5.82 -6.66 -6.23
N PHE A 71 6.58 -6.93 -5.18
CA PHE A 71 7.70 -7.88 -5.18
C PHE A 71 7.47 -8.94 -4.11
N SER A 72 7.69 -10.21 -4.44
CA SER A 72 7.77 -11.30 -3.48
C SER A 72 9.21 -11.75 -3.31
N TYR A 73 9.69 -11.78 -2.07
CA TYR A 73 10.99 -12.30 -1.69
C TYR A 73 10.89 -13.63 -0.93
N SER A 74 9.68 -14.17 -0.79
CA SER A 74 9.35 -15.47 -0.21
C SER A 74 8.64 -16.36 -1.23
N ASP A 75 7.80 -17.29 -0.80
CA ASP A 75 7.09 -18.24 -1.67
C ASP A 75 5.74 -17.72 -2.18
N TYR A 76 5.32 -16.50 -1.81
CA TYR A 76 4.10 -15.89 -2.32
C TYR A 76 4.14 -15.65 -3.83
N LYS A 77 3.02 -15.98 -4.49
CA LYS A 77 2.77 -15.73 -5.91
C LYS A 77 1.65 -14.74 -6.10
N PHE A 78 1.74 -13.95 -7.15
CA PHE A 78 0.80 -12.89 -7.48
C PHE A 78 0.05 -13.22 -8.76
N GLU A 79 -1.27 -13.09 -8.71
CA GLU A 79 -2.14 -13.18 -9.89
C GLU A 79 -3.04 -11.96 -9.95
N LEU A 80 -3.00 -11.21 -11.06
CA LEU A 80 -3.93 -10.11 -11.28
C LEU A 80 -5.33 -10.69 -11.44
N ILE A 81 -6.33 -10.14 -10.73
CA ILE A 81 -7.70 -10.64 -10.85
C ILE A 81 -8.24 -10.45 -12.27
N LYS A 82 -9.14 -11.34 -12.72
CA LYS A 82 -9.68 -11.31 -14.10
C LYS A 82 -10.51 -10.05 -14.37
N GLU A 83 -11.18 -9.54 -13.37
CA GLU A 83 -12.06 -8.37 -13.39
C GLU A 83 -11.28 -7.05 -13.24
N PHE A 84 -9.95 -7.08 -13.35
CA PHE A 84 -9.13 -5.88 -13.20
C PHE A 84 -9.56 -4.77 -14.17
N ASN A 85 -9.88 -3.60 -13.62
CA ASN A 85 -10.24 -2.41 -14.36
C ASN A 85 -9.15 -1.34 -14.21
N ASN A 86 -8.49 -1.01 -15.32
CA ASN A 86 -7.40 -0.04 -15.37
C ASN A 86 -7.84 1.43 -15.24
N GLU A 87 -9.14 1.71 -15.16
CA GLU A 87 -9.66 3.06 -14.91
C GLU A 87 -9.37 3.52 -13.47
N PHE A 88 -9.24 2.59 -12.52
CA PHE A 88 -8.92 2.90 -11.11
C PHE A 88 -7.41 2.99 -10.89
N ARG A 89 -6.83 4.09 -11.30
CA ARG A 89 -5.37 4.33 -11.26
C ARG A 89 -4.91 4.97 -9.95
N TYR A 90 -4.07 4.32 -9.15
CA TYR A 90 -3.70 2.92 -9.34
C TYR A 90 -4.19 2.15 -8.13
N VAL A 91 -5.17 1.31 -8.31
CA VAL A 91 -5.59 0.32 -7.33
C VAL A 91 -5.46 -1.03 -8.02
N ILE A 92 -4.47 -1.82 -7.64
CA ILE A 92 -4.11 -3.07 -8.30
C ILE A 92 -4.53 -4.24 -7.42
N PRO A 93 -5.66 -4.89 -7.73
CA PRO A 93 -6.14 -6.04 -6.99
C PRO A 93 -5.43 -7.31 -7.45
N LEU A 94 -4.73 -7.95 -6.53
CA LEU A 94 -4.03 -9.21 -6.75
C LEU A 94 -4.62 -10.31 -5.88
N LYS A 95 -4.71 -11.51 -6.40
CA LYS A 95 -4.75 -12.71 -5.59
C LYS A 95 -3.31 -13.06 -5.22
N VAL A 96 -3.05 -13.21 -3.93
CA VAL A 96 -1.75 -13.61 -3.37
C VAL A 96 -1.90 -14.98 -2.77
N SER A 97 -0.99 -15.90 -3.09
CA SER A 97 -1.07 -17.27 -2.58
C SER A 97 0.30 -17.89 -2.38
N ASN A 98 0.38 -18.79 -1.41
CA ASN A 98 1.46 -19.75 -1.24
C ASN A 98 0.88 -21.15 -0.94
N GLN A 99 1.66 -22.07 -0.43
CA GLN A 99 1.19 -23.44 -0.11
C GLN A 99 0.21 -23.47 1.08
N ASN A 100 0.20 -22.45 1.95
CA ASN A 100 -0.50 -22.46 3.23
C ASN A 100 -1.71 -21.54 3.28
N GLU A 101 -1.71 -20.48 2.49
CA GLU A 101 -2.72 -19.42 2.56
C GLU A 101 -2.92 -18.71 1.22
N ASP A 102 -4.09 -18.13 1.07
CA ASP A 102 -4.41 -17.21 -0.02
C ASP A 102 -5.24 -16.03 0.52
N PHE A 103 -5.02 -14.86 -0.06
CA PHE A 103 -5.71 -13.63 0.28
C PHE A 103 -5.69 -12.64 -0.91
N TYR A 104 -6.46 -11.58 -0.82
CA TYR A 104 -6.39 -10.47 -1.77
C TYR A 104 -5.48 -9.36 -1.26
N LEU A 105 -4.67 -8.81 -2.16
CA LEU A 105 -3.82 -7.65 -1.91
C LEU A 105 -4.20 -6.54 -2.89
N PHE A 106 -4.70 -5.43 -2.38
CA PHE A 106 -4.86 -4.21 -3.18
C PHE A 106 -3.65 -3.32 -2.97
N ALA A 107 -2.76 -3.29 -3.96
CA ALA A 107 -1.64 -2.36 -3.98
C ALA A 107 -2.12 -0.99 -4.48
N ILE A 108 -1.94 0.05 -3.65
CA ILE A 108 -2.57 1.36 -3.87
C ILE A 108 -1.50 2.44 -4.03
N TRP A 109 -1.67 3.22 -5.10
CA TRP A 109 -1.03 4.50 -5.29
C TRP A 109 -2.04 5.47 -5.88
N ALA A 110 -2.77 6.15 -5.01
CA ALA A 110 -3.86 7.04 -5.41
C ALA A 110 -3.32 8.28 -6.14
N MET A 111 -3.70 8.42 -7.40
CA MET A 111 -3.16 9.40 -8.33
C MET A 111 -4.13 10.55 -8.61
N ASP A 112 -3.57 11.67 -9.05
CA ASP A 112 -4.35 12.72 -9.70
C ASP A 112 -4.94 12.20 -11.04
N ASN A 113 -6.20 12.54 -11.30
CA ASN A 113 -6.86 12.26 -12.57
C ASN A 113 -7.23 13.59 -13.25
N LYS A 114 -6.44 13.96 -14.27
CA LYS A 114 -6.64 15.23 -14.99
C LYS A 114 -7.87 15.22 -15.88
N GLU A 115 -8.33 14.04 -16.30
CA GLU A 115 -9.48 13.88 -17.18
C GLU A 115 -10.81 13.91 -16.40
N ASN A 116 -10.78 13.45 -15.13
CA ASN A 116 -11.95 13.41 -14.27
C ASN A 116 -11.66 13.92 -12.87
N ASN A 117 -12.08 15.16 -12.60
CA ASN A 117 -11.88 15.81 -11.30
C ASN A 117 -12.59 15.11 -10.12
N TYR A 118 -13.62 14.31 -10.40
CA TYR A 118 -14.34 13.53 -9.39
C TYR A 118 -13.65 12.23 -9.02
N ALA A 119 -12.70 11.78 -9.84
CA ALA A 119 -11.94 10.54 -9.66
C ALA A 119 -10.45 10.83 -9.37
N ARG A 120 -10.16 11.76 -8.43
CA ARG A 120 -8.81 12.14 -8.03
C ARG A 120 -8.44 11.59 -6.66
N TYR A 121 -7.20 11.14 -6.53
CA TYR A 121 -6.62 10.70 -5.25
C TYR A 121 -7.52 9.67 -4.55
N ILE A 122 -7.95 9.94 -3.31
CA ILE A 122 -8.78 9.04 -2.52
C ILE A 122 -10.08 8.62 -3.23
N ALA A 123 -10.57 9.42 -4.18
CA ALA A 123 -11.75 9.06 -4.96
C ALA A 123 -11.49 7.85 -5.88
N GLN A 124 -10.26 7.63 -6.34
CA GLN A 124 -9.87 6.40 -7.06
C GLN A 124 -10.03 5.19 -6.16
N VAL A 125 -9.55 5.28 -4.93
CA VAL A 125 -9.69 4.21 -3.95
C VAL A 125 -11.16 3.94 -3.65
N TRP A 126 -11.95 5.00 -3.41
CA TRP A 126 -13.39 4.86 -3.14
C TRP A 126 -14.15 4.19 -4.30
N LEU A 127 -13.86 4.56 -5.55
CA LEU A 127 -14.44 3.94 -6.73
C LEU A 127 -14.02 2.46 -6.85
N ALA A 128 -12.74 2.16 -6.66
CA ALA A 128 -12.21 0.81 -6.76
C ALA A 128 -12.83 -0.13 -5.70
N ILE A 129 -12.88 0.27 -4.42
CA ILE A 129 -13.45 -0.56 -3.37
C ILE A 129 -14.95 -0.79 -3.53
N ASN A 130 -15.69 0.15 -4.12
CA ASN A 130 -17.10 -0.07 -4.48
C ASN A 130 -17.23 -1.02 -5.68
N HIS A 131 -16.32 -0.93 -6.67
CA HIS A 131 -16.33 -1.83 -7.82
C HIS A 131 -15.97 -3.27 -7.44
N TYR A 132 -14.99 -3.44 -6.55
CA TYR A 132 -14.53 -4.75 -6.05
C TYR A 132 -15.18 -5.13 -4.71
N ALA A 133 -16.39 -4.67 -4.44
CA ALA A 133 -17.04 -4.80 -3.13
C ALA A 133 -17.16 -6.26 -2.65
N GLU A 134 -17.32 -7.24 -3.57
CA GLU A 134 -17.38 -8.66 -3.25
C GLU A 134 -16.05 -9.20 -2.68
N LEU A 135 -14.91 -8.64 -3.11
CA LEU A 135 -13.60 -9.05 -2.60
C LEU A 135 -13.33 -8.53 -1.18
N LEU A 136 -14.08 -7.53 -0.73
CA LEU A 136 -13.96 -7.02 0.64
C LEU A 136 -14.56 -7.97 1.71
N ASP A 137 -15.25 -9.02 1.29
CA ASP A 137 -15.79 -10.07 2.16
C ASP A 137 -14.81 -11.26 2.30
N GLU A 138 -13.67 -11.20 1.64
CA GLU A 138 -12.60 -12.20 1.66
C GLU A 138 -11.40 -11.70 2.51
N PRO A 139 -10.46 -12.60 2.90
CA PRO A 139 -9.21 -12.16 3.50
C PRO A 139 -8.48 -11.17 2.60
N ILE A 140 -8.31 -9.91 3.07
CA ILE A 140 -7.80 -8.83 2.22
C ILE A 140 -6.86 -7.88 2.96
N ILE A 141 -5.87 -7.38 2.22
CA ILE A 141 -4.94 -6.34 2.62
C ILE A 141 -5.00 -5.22 1.57
N LEU A 142 -5.27 -3.99 2.00
CA LEU A 142 -5.17 -2.80 1.16
C LEU A 142 -3.99 -1.96 1.67
N VAL A 143 -2.95 -1.81 0.86
CA VAL A 143 -1.71 -1.19 1.31
C VAL A 143 -1.11 -0.29 0.24
N GLY A 144 -0.62 0.89 0.64
CA GLY A 144 -0.01 1.82 -0.30
C GLY A 144 -0.08 3.27 0.12
N ASP A 145 0.21 4.14 -0.86
CA ASP A 145 0.06 5.58 -0.77
C ASP A 145 -1.36 6.00 -1.22
N PHE A 146 -2.20 6.34 -0.24
CA PHE A 146 -3.58 6.76 -0.48
C PHE A 146 -3.68 8.24 -0.87
N ASN A 147 -2.56 8.98 -0.78
CA ASN A 147 -2.51 10.43 -1.03
C ASN A 147 -3.67 11.19 -0.37
N SER A 148 -4.02 10.80 0.82
CA SER A 148 -5.20 11.28 1.54
C SER A 148 -5.04 11.22 3.04
N ASN A 149 -5.72 12.13 3.72
CA ASN A 149 -5.89 12.13 5.17
C ASN A 149 -7.20 12.82 5.51
N GLN A 150 -7.83 12.48 6.62
CA GLN A 150 -9.12 13.03 7.04
C GLN A 150 -9.10 14.56 7.20
N ILE A 151 -7.94 15.16 7.52
CA ILE A 151 -7.79 16.63 7.64
C ILE A 151 -8.13 17.39 6.35
N TRP A 152 -8.15 16.71 5.19
CA TRP A 152 -8.49 17.28 3.89
C TRP A 152 -9.90 16.96 3.41
N ASP A 153 -10.70 16.31 4.23
CA ASP A 153 -12.09 15.98 3.91
C ASP A 153 -12.93 17.25 3.71
N LYS A 154 -13.88 17.16 2.80
CA LYS A 154 -14.78 18.26 2.46
C LYS A 154 -16.21 17.80 2.58
N GLU A 155 -17.03 18.54 3.33
CA GLU A 155 -18.41 18.21 3.65
C GLU A 155 -19.27 17.82 2.42
N LYS A 156 -19.07 18.52 1.30
CA LYS A 156 -19.84 18.30 0.06
C LYS A 156 -19.27 17.23 -0.87
N ARG A 157 -18.18 16.55 -0.47
CA ARG A 157 -17.51 15.55 -1.28
C ARG A 157 -17.91 14.16 -0.81
N ILE A 158 -18.40 13.30 -1.73
CA ILE A 158 -18.81 11.92 -1.41
C ILE A 158 -17.59 11.04 -1.13
N ALA A 159 -16.60 11.08 -2.00
CA ALA A 159 -15.39 10.27 -1.90
C ALA A 159 -14.31 10.99 -1.08
N ASN A 160 -14.47 11.03 0.21
CA ASN A 160 -13.52 11.54 1.19
C ASN A 160 -12.69 10.41 1.81
N HIS A 161 -11.63 10.76 2.55
CA HIS A 161 -10.88 9.79 3.35
C HIS A 161 -11.79 9.07 4.33
N SER A 162 -12.57 9.81 5.10
CA SER A 162 -13.54 9.24 6.05
C SER A 162 -14.60 8.34 5.40
N SER A 163 -14.95 8.59 4.13
CA SER A 163 -15.89 7.73 3.39
C SER A 163 -15.27 6.36 3.09
N VAL A 164 -13.99 6.34 2.72
CA VAL A 164 -13.24 5.08 2.49
C VAL A 164 -13.08 4.33 3.81
N VAL A 165 -12.63 5.00 4.87
CA VAL A 165 -12.46 4.40 6.20
C VAL A 165 -13.77 3.78 6.69
N LYS A 166 -14.89 4.52 6.58
CA LYS A 166 -16.22 4.05 6.99
C LYS A 166 -16.62 2.78 6.22
N LEU A 167 -16.49 2.79 4.89
CA LEU A 167 -16.86 1.63 4.06
C LEU A 167 -16.02 0.40 4.42
N LEU A 168 -14.71 0.57 4.62
CA LEU A 168 -13.82 -0.52 5.02
C LEU A 168 -14.18 -1.04 6.43
N SER A 169 -14.45 -0.16 7.38
CA SER A 169 -14.83 -0.53 8.75
C SER A 169 -16.18 -1.29 8.80
N GLU A 170 -17.16 -0.92 7.95
CA GLU A 170 -18.42 -1.66 7.79
C GLU A 170 -18.18 -3.11 7.33
N LYS A 171 -17.06 -3.39 6.68
CA LYS A 171 -16.58 -4.71 6.27
C LYS A 171 -15.56 -5.32 7.24
N LYS A 172 -15.38 -4.74 8.44
CA LYS A 172 -14.38 -5.13 9.44
C LYS A 172 -12.93 -5.09 8.91
N ILE A 173 -12.66 -4.18 7.99
CA ILE A 173 -11.33 -3.91 7.46
C ILE A 173 -10.81 -2.66 8.16
N GLU A 174 -9.72 -2.80 8.94
CA GLU A 174 -9.22 -1.77 9.84
C GLU A 174 -7.79 -1.35 9.48
N SER A 175 -7.47 -0.09 9.71
CA SER A 175 -6.08 0.41 9.59
C SER A 175 -5.24 -0.12 10.76
N LEU A 176 -4.18 -0.85 10.45
CA LEU A 176 -3.31 -1.43 11.47
C LEU A 176 -2.59 -0.38 12.32
N TYR A 177 -2.19 0.75 11.71
CA TYR A 177 -1.58 1.86 12.44
C TYR A 177 -2.53 2.41 13.51
N HIS A 178 -3.78 2.72 13.12
CA HIS A 178 -4.78 3.29 14.03
C HIS A 178 -5.17 2.30 15.12
N LYS A 179 -5.25 1.02 14.76
CA LYS A 179 -5.61 -0.04 15.71
C LYS A 179 -4.55 -0.22 16.81
N ILE A 180 -3.24 -0.21 16.46
CA ILE A 180 -2.17 -0.42 17.44
C ILE A 180 -1.91 0.84 18.30
N ASN A 181 -2.07 2.04 17.72
CA ASN A 181 -1.80 3.29 18.41
C ASN A 181 -3.03 3.86 19.14
N SER A 182 -4.24 3.33 18.86
CA SER A 182 -5.51 3.87 19.38
C SER A 182 -5.71 5.35 19.02
N GLU A 183 -5.24 5.77 17.86
CA GLU A 183 -5.38 7.11 17.32
C GLU A 183 -6.55 7.19 16.32
N ASN A 184 -7.15 8.37 16.16
CA ASN A 184 -8.17 8.60 15.12
C ASN A 184 -7.50 9.03 13.81
N HIS A 185 -8.17 8.77 12.69
CA HIS A 185 -7.76 9.34 11.41
C HIS A 185 -7.78 10.87 11.48
N GLY A 186 -6.71 11.51 11.00
CA GLY A 186 -6.49 12.96 11.10
C GLY A 186 -5.77 13.42 12.37
N GLU A 187 -5.50 12.53 13.30
CA GLU A 187 -4.80 12.79 14.57
C GLU A 187 -3.49 11.98 14.69
N GLU A 188 -3.00 11.43 13.58
CA GLU A 188 -1.82 10.56 13.56
C GLU A 188 -0.57 11.30 14.03
N THR A 189 0.11 10.71 15.03
CA THR A 189 1.32 11.29 15.62
C THR A 189 2.60 10.92 14.88
N GLN A 190 2.57 9.87 14.05
CA GLN A 190 3.71 9.43 13.25
C GLN A 190 3.46 9.67 11.75
N PRO A 191 4.12 10.66 11.14
CA PRO A 191 3.97 10.92 9.71
C PRO A 191 4.61 9.84 8.84
N THR A 192 4.02 9.60 7.68
CA THR A 192 4.61 8.77 6.62
C THR A 192 5.16 9.60 5.46
N PHE A 193 4.79 10.87 5.37
CA PHE A 193 5.16 11.78 4.30
C PHE A 193 5.58 13.16 4.81
N TYR A 194 6.57 13.76 4.16
CA TYR A 194 7.07 15.09 4.48
C TYR A 194 7.12 15.95 3.21
N LEU A 195 6.15 16.84 3.06
CA LEU A 195 6.01 17.69 1.87
C LEU A 195 7.32 18.47 1.59
N HIS A 196 7.87 18.28 0.39
CA HIS A 196 9.18 18.81 -0.02
C HIS A 196 10.34 18.40 0.91
N ARG A 197 10.23 17.23 1.55
CA ARG A 197 11.21 16.72 2.53
C ARG A 197 11.40 17.65 3.73
N ASN A 198 10.39 18.45 4.03
CA ASN A 198 10.44 19.46 5.08
C ASN A 198 9.84 18.90 6.39
N LYS A 199 10.67 18.78 7.44
CA LYS A 199 10.29 18.22 8.75
C LYS A 199 9.11 18.93 9.43
N VAL A 200 8.85 20.20 9.07
CA VAL A 200 7.72 20.98 9.64
C VAL A 200 6.44 20.90 8.80
N LYS A 201 6.42 20.06 7.75
CA LYS A 201 5.24 19.77 6.93
C LYS A 201 4.96 18.27 6.84
N PRO A 202 4.73 17.61 8.01
CA PRO A 202 4.48 16.19 8.08
C PRO A 202 3.02 15.87 7.78
N TYR A 203 2.78 14.70 7.17
CA TYR A 203 1.45 14.14 6.95
C TYR A 203 1.50 12.61 7.06
N HIS A 204 0.39 11.99 7.40
CA HIS A 204 0.21 10.54 7.34
C HIS A 204 -0.74 10.23 6.17
N ILE A 205 -0.22 9.65 5.10
CA ILE A 205 -0.97 9.42 3.85
C ILE A 205 -0.76 8.04 3.26
N ASP A 206 0.15 7.25 3.85
CA ASP A 206 0.37 5.86 3.50
C ASP A 206 -0.29 4.98 4.58
N TYR A 207 -1.00 3.93 4.16
CA TYR A 207 -1.79 3.11 5.07
C TYR A 207 -1.67 1.63 4.73
N CYS A 208 -1.99 0.79 5.73
CA CYS A 208 -2.29 -0.62 5.58
C CYS A 208 -3.60 -0.92 6.31
N PHE A 209 -4.64 -1.22 5.52
CA PHE A 209 -5.94 -1.71 6.01
C PHE A 209 -6.01 -3.21 5.78
N VAL A 210 -6.53 -3.95 6.75
CA VAL A 210 -6.62 -5.41 6.67
C VAL A 210 -7.93 -5.92 7.26
N SER A 211 -8.43 -7.03 6.73
CA SER A 211 -9.61 -7.71 7.25
C SER A 211 -9.37 -8.40 8.60
N GLU A 212 -10.43 -8.84 9.25
CA GLU A 212 -10.42 -9.39 10.61
C GLU A 212 -9.47 -10.58 10.76
N GLU A 213 -9.29 -11.39 9.73
CA GLU A 213 -8.38 -12.55 9.70
C GLU A 213 -6.93 -12.17 10.00
N PHE A 214 -6.54 -10.93 9.67
CA PHE A 214 -5.20 -10.41 9.92
C PHE A 214 -5.10 -9.66 11.24
N TRP A 215 -5.99 -8.69 11.50
CA TRP A 215 -5.87 -7.84 12.69
C TRP A 215 -6.32 -8.53 13.99
N SER A 216 -7.00 -9.66 13.93
CA SER A 216 -7.31 -10.47 15.11
C SER A 216 -6.11 -11.27 15.64
N LYS A 217 -5.01 -11.31 14.90
CA LYS A 217 -3.75 -11.96 15.28
C LYS A 217 -2.73 -10.95 15.81
N ASP A 218 -1.62 -11.45 16.33
CA ASP A 218 -0.52 -10.58 16.73
C ASP A 218 0.13 -9.94 15.50
N PHE A 219 0.26 -8.63 15.53
CA PHE A 219 0.94 -7.86 14.49
C PHE A 219 1.73 -6.69 15.07
N SER A 220 2.64 -6.17 14.29
CA SER A 220 3.33 -4.91 14.58
C SER A 220 3.36 -4.00 13.36
N VAL A 221 3.35 -2.69 13.60
CA VAL A 221 3.50 -1.65 12.58
C VAL A 221 4.64 -0.74 12.98
N LYS A 222 5.56 -0.50 12.04
CA LYS A 222 6.68 0.41 12.26
C LYS A 222 6.83 1.36 11.08
N ILE A 223 6.88 2.65 11.34
CA ILE A 223 7.19 3.67 10.35
C ILE A 223 8.70 3.95 10.38
N GLY A 224 9.31 4.06 9.22
CA GLY A 224 10.73 4.33 9.07
C GLY A 224 11.16 5.65 9.73
N ASN A 225 12.42 5.72 10.16
CA ASN A 225 12.96 6.92 10.80
C ASN A 225 13.19 8.05 9.80
N PHE A 226 12.77 9.28 10.12
CA PHE A 226 12.95 10.45 9.25
C PHE A 226 14.39 10.63 8.79
N GLU A 227 15.35 10.64 9.73
CA GLU A 227 16.76 10.93 9.42
C GLU A 227 17.40 9.89 8.48
N GLU A 228 16.87 8.67 8.49
CA GLU A 228 17.36 7.57 7.67
C GLU A 228 16.78 7.56 6.25
N TRP A 229 15.51 7.95 6.10
CA TRP A 229 14.77 7.73 4.87
C TRP A 229 14.54 8.99 4.04
N ILE A 230 14.52 10.17 4.66
CA ILE A 230 14.18 11.43 3.99
C ILE A 230 15.12 11.80 2.83
N LYS A 231 16.37 11.34 2.86
CA LYS A 231 17.34 11.53 1.77
C LYS A 231 17.00 10.72 0.52
N LEU A 232 16.26 9.61 0.71
CA LEU A 232 15.89 8.69 -0.36
C LEU A 232 14.52 9.01 -0.94
N SER A 233 13.56 9.35 -0.10
CA SER A 233 12.19 9.71 -0.48
C SER A 233 11.64 10.75 0.48
N ASP A 234 10.61 11.49 0.07
CA ASP A 234 9.77 12.31 0.93
C ASP A 234 8.74 11.47 1.71
N HIS A 235 8.58 10.17 1.36
CA HIS A 235 7.85 9.20 2.15
C HIS A 235 8.78 8.30 2.96
N LEU A 236 8.30 7.88 4.13
CA LEU A 236 8.92 6.87 4.98
C LEU A 236 8.25 5.52 4.75
N PRO A 237 8.99 4.40 4.77
CA PRO A 237 8.38 3.08 4.63
C PRO A 237 7.52 2.72 5.83
N ILE A 238 6.47 1.92 5.58
CA ILE A 238 5.69 1.24 6.62
C ILE A 238 6.06 -0.23 6.58
N GLU A 239 6.56 -0.74 7.70
CA GLU A 239 6.81 -2.17 7.93
C GLU A 239 5.63 -2.76 8.71
N ILE A 240 5.03 -3.81 8.19
CA ILE A 240 3.94 -4.56 8.82
C ILE A 240 4.44 -5.99 9.01
N GLU A 241 4.37 -6.52 10.22
CA GLU A 241 4.75 -7.89 10.52
C GLU A 241 3.61 -8.60 11.25
N PHE A 242 3.10 -9.66 10.64
CA PHE A 242 2.15 -10.59 11.24
C PHE A 242 2.93 -11.75 11.87
N LYS A 243 2.51 -12.20 13.07
CA LYS A 243 3.21 -13.24 13.85
C LYS A 243 2.40 -14.53 13.91
#